data_ab4c335d133d98c8a97cba0a3bfd7533
#
_entry.id   ab4c335d133d98c8a97cba0a3bfd7533
#
_cell.length_a   1.000
_cell.length_b   1.000
_cell.length_c   1.000
_cell.angle_alpha   90.00
_cell.angle_beta   90.00
_cell.angle_gamma   90.00
#
_symmetry.space_group_name_H-M   'P 1'
#
loop_
_entity.id
_entity.type
_entity.pdbx_description
1 polymer ?
#
loop_
_entity_poly.entity_id
_entity_poly.type
_entity_poly.pdbx_seq_one_letter_code
_entity_poly.pdbx_strand_id
1 'polypeptide(L)'
;TNAIFLCMLNKNVVVNLPSMIPPVVANAIITSGNKINFIDDIDWVGHSYILHEFDDYKIVDSAQKLEENQFEKECNSEDLMFFSFYPTKPLGGSDGGIIVTDDYEKYRWFKSAVLNGMSYANNNWERKISFPGYKMYMNSIQAQICLNNFKTFEEKMSSLQNLVDIYNRELGYNNSSSHLYRIEVTDNQKFINKMKENGIVCGVHYSALHLNAVYNNGNEFICPKSEKLQSRTVSLPMNEDLSDDDISYVIKKVKENI
;
A
#
# COMPACT_ATOMS: atom_id res chain seq x y z
N THR A 1 -2.24 0.50 7.83
CA THR A 1 -1.67 0.30 9.18
C THR A 1 -2.60 -0.54 10.05
N ASN A 2 -3.81 -0.05 10.39
CA ASN A 2 -4.73 -0.73 11.32
C ASN A 2 -5.15 -2.13 10.83
N ALA A 3 -5.36 -2.32 9.52
CA ALA A 3 -5.68 -3.63 8.96
C ALA A 3 -4.53 -4.63 9.19
N ILE A 4 -3.29 -4.25 8.89
CA ILE A 4 -2.11 -5.10 9.14
C ILE A 4 -2.01 -5.44 10.63
N PHE A 5 -2.12 -4.41 11.50
CA PHE A 5 -2.08 -4.60 12.95
C PHE A 5 -3.10 -5.65 13.42
N LEU A 6 -4.36 -5.53 12.99
CA LEU A 6 -5.43 -6.45 13.39
C LEU A 6 -5.24 -7.86 12.81
N CYS A 7 -4.84 -7.99 11.55
CA CYS A 7 -4.60 -9.29 10.91
C CYS A 7 -3.43 -10.03 11.57
N MET A 8 -2.41 -9.29 12.04
CA MET A 8 -1.19 -9.84 12.63
C MET A 8 -1.18 -9.86 14.16
N LEU A 9 -2.26 -9.41 14.80
CA LEU A 9 -2.31 -9.25 16.27
C LEU A 9 -1.97 -10.55 17.01
N ASN A 10 -0.90 -10.52 17.82
CA ASN A 10 -0.45 -11.60 18.68
C ASN A 10 -0.20 -12.96 17.97
N LYS A 11 0.12 -12.96 16.69
CA LYS A 11 0.44 -14.18 15.93
C LYS A 11 1.78 -14.77 16.34
N ASN A 12 2.71 -13.95 16.87
CA ASN A 12 4.05 -14.34 17.33
C ASN A 12 4.87 -15.06 16.25
N VAL A 13 4.83 -14.53 15.04
CA VAL A 13 5.54 -15.06 13.85
C VAL A 13 6.67 -14.13 13.41
N VAL A 14 7.52 -14.66 12.52
CA VAL A 14 8.50 -13.86 11.77
C VAL A 14 7.94 -13.62 10.37
N VAL A 15 7.77 -12.35 10.00
CA VAL A 15 7.28 -11.94 8.68
C VAL A 15 8.46 -11.64 7.77
N ASN A 16 8.54 -12.30 6.62
CA ASN A 16 9.47 -11.95 5.55
C ASN A 16 8.96 -10.69 4.85
N LEU A 17 9.61 -9.58 5.08
CA LEU A 17 9.15 -8.28 4.62
C LEU A 17 10.13 -7.67 3.60
N PRO A 18 9.69 -7.25 2.41
CA PRO A 18 10.53 -6.52 1.48
C PRO A 18 11.23 -5.34 2.17
N SER A 19 12.53 -5.18 1.92
CA SER A 19 13.27 -4.09 2.56
C SER A 19 12.81 -2.70 2.10
N MET A 20 12.54 -2.54 0.81
CA MET A 20 11.99 -1.28 0.26
C MET A 20 10.48 -1.25 0.42
N ILE A 21 10.00 -0.94 1.64
CA ILE A 21 8.58 -0.94 1.98
C ILE A 21 8.21 0.32 2.79
N PRO A 22 6.94 0.78 2.77
CA PRO A 22 6.53 1.87 3.63
C PRO A 22 6.72 1.54 5.12
N PRO A 23 7.27 2.46 5.94
CA PRO A 23 7.47 2.24 7.37
C PRO A 23 6.22 1.80 8.13
N VAL A 24 5.04 2.20 7.68
CA VAL A 24 3.75 1.85 8.31
C VAL A 24 3.47 0.35 8.32
N VAL A 25 4.03 -0.42 7.37
CA VAL A 25 3.91 -1.89 7.33
C VAL A 25 4.77 -2.51 8.42
N ALA A 26 6.06 -2.15 8.46
CA ALA A 26 6.99 -2.61 9.49
C ALA A 26 6.49 -2.26 10.90
N ASN A 27 6.04 -1.02 11.10
CA ASN A 27 5.48 -0.56 12.37
C ASN A 27 4.29 -1.40 12.81
N ALA A 28 3.34 -1.68 11.91
CA ALA A 28 2.15 -2.45 12.24
C ALA A 28 2.50 -3.91 12.62
N ILE A 29 3.46 -4.54 11.94
CA ILE A 29 3.93 -5.89 12.25
C ILE A 29 4.59 -5.92 13.64
N ILE A 30 5.52 -5.00 13.91
CA ILE A 30 6.23 -4.95 15.20
C ILE A 30 5.25 -4.67 16.36
N THR A 31 4.38 -3.67 16.20
CA THR A 31 3.45 -3.26 17.26
C THR A 31 2.34 -4.28 17.49
N SER A 32 2.06 -5.17 16.54
CA SER A 32 1.14 -6.30 16.71
C SER A 32 1.79 -7.53 17.38
N GLY A 33 3.05 -7.43 17.83
CA GLY A 33 3.74 -8.48 18.59
C GLY A 33 4.51 -9.48 17.73
N ASN A 34 4.84 -9.13 16.49
CA ASN A 34 5.56 -10.00 15.56
C ASN A 34 6.98 -9.50 15.31
N LYS A 35 7.79 -10.33 14.64
CA LYS A 35 9.15 -10.00 14.22
C LYS A 35 9.22 -9.84 12.72
N ILE A 36 10.23 -9.13 12.25
CA ILE A 36 10.50 -8.93 10.82
C ILE A 36 11.82 -9.61 10.46
N ASN A 37 11.82 -10.29 9.31
CA ASN A 37 13.01 -10.67 8.56
C ASN A 37 12.97 -9.92 7.23
N PHE A 38 13.91 -9.02 6.98
CA PHE A 38 13.95 -8.28 5.72
C PHE A 38 14.49 -9.15 4.58
N ILE A 39 13.78 -9.09 3.45
CA ILE A 39 14.13 -9.78 2.21
C ILE A 39 14.38 -8.77 1.08
N ASP A 40 15.16 -9.20 0.09
CA ASP A 40 15.58 -8.37 -1.05
C ASP A 40 14.60 -8.48 -2.24
N ASP A 41 13.30 -8.32 -1.97
CA ASP A 41 12.26 -8.25 -2.98
C ASP A 41 11.97 -6.78 -3.32
N ILE A 42 12.08 -6.43 -4.60
CA ILE A 42 11.88 -5.07 -5.13
C ILE A 42 10.75 -4.98 -6.17
N ASP A 43 10.16 -6.11 -6.54
CA ASP A 43 9.22 -6.22 -7.66
C ASP A 43 7.75 -6.02 -7.24
N TRP A 44 7.44 -6.11 -5.94
CA TRP A 44 6.09 -5.99 -5.38
C TRP A 44 5.49 -4.58 -5.50
N VAL A 45 6.32 -3.55 -5.65
CA VAL A 45 5.88 -2.14 -5.55
C VAL A 45 4.90 -1.78 -6.66
N GLY A 46 3.72 -1.30 -6.25
CA GLY A 46 2.61 -0.98 -7.15
C GLY A 46 1.60 -2.13 -7.35
N HIS A 47 1.86 -3.29 -6.73
CA HIS A 47 1.03 -4.49 -6.82
C HIS A 47 0.50 -4.93 -5.46
N SER A 48 -0.35 -5.95 -5.44
CA SER A 48 -0.65 -6.76 -4.26
C SER A 48 0.50 -7.74 -4.00
N TYR A 49 0.72 -8.10 -2.75
CA TYR A 49 1.70 -9.12 -2.38
C TYR A 49 1.23 -9.90 -1.15
N ILE A 50 1.75 -11.11 -0.96
CA ILE A 50 1.49 -11.91 0.24
C ILE A 50 2.32 -11.33 1.38
N LEU A 51 1.65 -10.73 2.36
CA LEU A 51 2.28 -10.20 3.56
C LEU A 51 2.77 -11.33 4.47
N HIS A 52 1.96 -12.36 4.65
CA HIS A 52 2.30 -13.56 5.41
C HIS A 52 1.39 -14.72 5.02
N GLU A 53 1.91 -15.93 5.08
CA GLU A 53 1.20 -17.18 4.81
C GLU A 53 1.26 -18.07 6.06
N PHE A 54 0.09 -18.52 6.51
CA PHE A 54 -0.11 -19.50 7.57
C PHE A 54 -0.46 -20.86 6.93
N ASP A 55 -0.54 -21.91 7.73
CA ASP A 55 -0.84 -23.25 7.23
C ASP A 55 -2.22 -23.34 6.56
N ASP A 56 -3.19 -22.54 6.99
CA ASP A 56 -4.60 -22.61 6.60
C ASP A 56 -5.11 -21.35 5.84
N TYR A 57 -4.37 -20.25 5.83
CA TYR A 57 -4.73 -19.03 5.10
C TYR A 57 -3.54 -18.11 4.89
N LYS A 58 -3.66 -17.18 3.96
CA LYS A 58 -2.69 -16.10 3.76
C LYS A 58 -3.31 -14.71 4.00
N ILE A 59 -2.44 -13.74 4.21
CA ILE A 59 -2.77 -12.32 4.29
C ILE A 59 -2.17 -11.62 3.09
N VAL A 60 -3.00 -10.96 2.29
CA VAL A 60 -2.59 -10.21 1.10
C VAL A 60 -2.70 -8.71 1.38
N ASP A 61 -1.58 -8.01 1.22
CA ASP A 61 -1.54 -6.54 1.22
C ASP A 61 -1.82 -6.04 -0.21
N SER A 62 -2.97 -5.42 -0.39
CA SER A 62 -3.36 -4.76 -1.63
C SER A 62 -3.53 -3.25 -1.47
N ALA A 63 -2.72 -2.63 -0.61
CA ALA A 63 -2.77 -1.18 -0.40
C ALA A 63 -2.34 -0.36 -1.63
N GLN A 64 -1.76 -0.98 -2.65
CA GLN A 64 -1.29 -0.32 -3.87
C GLN A 64 -2.00 -0.77 -5.15
N LYS A 65 -2.95 -1.70 -5.04
CA LYS A 65 -3.72 -2.25 -6.16
C LYS A 65 -5.18 -2.38 -5.76
N LEU A 66 -6.10 -2.00 -6.66
CA LEU A 66 -7.53 -2.21 -6.50
C LEU A 66 -8.13 -2.49 -7.88
N GLU A 67 -8.71 -3.67 -8.03
CA GLU A 67 -9.33 -4.15 -9.26
C GLU A 67 -10.68 -4.82 -8.97
N GLU A 68 -11.50 -4.92 -9.99
CA GLU A 68 -12.76 -5.66 -9.92
C GLU A 68 -12.51 -7.15 -9.67
N ASN A 69 -13.27 -7.73 -8.74
CA ASN A 69 -13.19 -9.15 -8.34
C ASN A 69 -11.77 -9.59 -7.92
N GLN A 70 -11.00 -8.67 -7.33
CA GLN A 70 -9.59 -8.94 -7.00
C GLN A 70 -9.46 -10.00 -5.91
N PHE A 71 -10.33 -10.00 -4.90
CA PHE A 71 -10.30 -11.01 -3.84
C PHE A 71 -10.48 -12.41 -4.43
N GLU A 72 -11.47 -12.62 -5.29
CA GLU A 72 -11.76 -13.90 -5.93
C GLU A 72 -10.64 -14.38 -6.87
N LYS A 73 -9.87 -13.45 -7.45
CA LYS A 73 -8.74 -13.76 -8.32
C LYS A 73 -7.46 -14.14 -7.57
N GLU A 74 -7.25 -13.57 -6.39
CA GLU A 74 -5.97 -13.64 -5.68
C GLU A 74 -6.05 -14.42 -4.36
N CYS A 75 -7.27 -14.69 -3.83
CA CYS A 75 -7.52 -15.28 -2.52
C CYS A 75 -8.46 -16.46 -2.58
N ASN A 76 -8.39 -17.31 -1.55
CA ASN A 76 -9.38 -18.33 -1.24
C ASN A 76 -10.32 -17.82 -0.13
N SER A 77 -11.37 -18.59 0.20
CA SER A 77 -12.39 -18.20 1.19
C SER A 77 -11.84 -17.90 2.59
N GLU A 78 -10.78 -18.61 3.00
CA GLU A 78 -10.16 -18.47 4.32
C GLU A 78 -9.17 -17.31 4.40
N ASP A 79 -8.77 -16.74 3.24
CA ASP A 79 -7.74 -15.70 3.16
C ASP A 79 -8.24 -14.35 3.66
N LEU A 80 -7.30 -13.46 3.91
CA LEU A 80 -7.53 -12.06 4.24
C LEU A 80 -6.87 -11.19 3.19
N MET A 81 -7.59 -10.22 2.65
CA MET A 81 -7.03 -9.17 1.82
C MET A 81 -7.39 -7.81 2.41
N PHE A 82 -6.49 -6.86 2.37
CA PHE A 82 -6.81 -5.51 2.81
C PHE A 82 -6.38 -4.45 1.80
N PHE A 83 -7.15 -3.36 1.78
CA PHE A 83 -6.94 -2.19 0.93
C PHE A 83 -6.77 -0.94 1.78
N SER A 84 -6.04 0.03 1.25
CA SER A 84 -5.86 1.34 1.86
C SER A 84 -6.65 2.41 1.13
N PHE A 85 -7.30 3.28 1.88
CA PHE A 85 -8.02 4.45 1.38
C PHE A 85 -7.31 5.75 1.76
N TYR A 86 -5.99 5.68 2.01
CA TYR A 86 -5.18 6.89 2.15
C TYR A 86 -5.28 7.75 0.87
N PRO A 87 -5.22 9.09 0.94
CA PRO A 87 -5.52 9.97 -0.21
C PRO A 87 -4.78 9.63 -1.50
N THR A 88 -3.53 9.18 -1.42
CA THR A 88 -2.71 8.86 -2.60
C THR A 88 -2.90 7.44 -3.14
N LYS A 89 -3.79 6.63 -2.55
CA LYS A 89 -4.02 5.24 -2.95
C LYS A 89 -4.98 5.15 -4.14
N PRO A 90 -5.08 3.98 -4.82
CA PRO A 90 -5.89 3.84 -6.04
C PRO A 90 -7.30 4.42 -5.94
N LEU A 91 -8.07 4.07 -4.90
CA LEU A 91 -9.37 4.70 -4.67
C LEU A 91 -9.20 6.15 -4.19
N GLY A 92 -8.27 6.36 -3.25
CA GLY A 92 -8.14 7.63 -2.55
C GLY A 92 -9.35 7.94 -1.66
N GLY A 93 -9.12 8.35 -0.43
CA GLY A 93 -10.15 8.78 0.50
C GLY A 93 -9.58 9.88 1.37
N SER A 94 -10.23 10.22 2.47
CA SER A 94 -9.61 11.11 3.47
C SER A 94 -8.60 10.35 4.34
N ASP A 95 -8.87 9.09 4.60
CA ASP A 95 -8.06 8.06 5.27
C ASP A 95 -8.92 6.78 5.41
N GLY A 96 -8.32 5.69 5.89
CA GLY A 96 -9.02 4.45 6.19
C GLY A 96 -8.52 3.25 5.40
N GLY A 97 -9.32 2.20 5.42
CA GLY A 97 -9.06 0.96 4.70
C GLY A 97 -10.15 -0.06 4.98
N ILE A 98 -10.06 -1.20 4.32
CA ILE A 98 -10.99 -2.31 4.48
C ILE A 98 -10.22 -3.63 4.54
N ILE A 99 -10.72 -4.57 5.35
CA ILE A 99 -10.32 -5.98 5.33
C ILE A 99 -11.44 -6.76 4.66
N VAL A 100 -11.12 -7.60 3.70
CA VAL A 100 -12.04 -8.45 2.95
C VAL A 100 -11.73 -9.91 3.27
N THR A 101 -12.74 -10.72 3.46
CA THR A 101 -12.69 -12.17 3.69
C THR A 101 -14.06 -12.79 3.45
N ASP A 102 -14.10 -14.03 2.98
CA ASP A 102 -15.33 -14.84 2.92
C ASP A 102 -15.53 -15.69 4.18
N ASP A 103 -14.52 -15.76 5.07
CA ASP A 103 -14.63 -16.43 6.36
C ASP A 103 -15.50 -15.61 7.31
N TYR A 104 -16.71 -16.13 7.59
CA TYR A 104 -17.70 -15.46 8.42
C TYR A 104 -17.24 -15.26 9.88
N GLU A 105 -16.48 -16.20 10.45
CA GLU A 105 -16.00 -16.08 11.82
C GLU A 105 -14.88 -15.03 11.93
N LYS A 106 -13.97 -14.97 10.96
CA LYS A 106 -12.97 -13.90 10.86
C LYS A 106 -13.65 -12.54 10.69
N TYR A 107 -14.64 -12.43 9.78
CA TYR A 107 -15.44 -11.20 9.61
C TYR A 107 -16.08 -10.74 10.92
N ARG A 108 -16.74 -11.64 11.65
CA ARG A 108 -17.37 -11.31 12.95
C ARG A 108 -16.36 -10.82 13.96
N TRP A 109 -15.20 -11.50 14.02
CA TRP A 109 -14.15 -11.10 14.92
C TRP A 109 -13.62 -9.69 14.60
N PHE A 110 -13.26 -9.41 13.34
CA PHE A 110 -12.77 -8.09 12.91
C PHE A 110 -13.80 -6.99 13.18
N LYS A 111 -15.07 -7.25 12.87
CA LYS A 111 -16.18 -6.31 13.12
C LYS A 111 -16.30 -5.95 14.60
N SER A 112 -16.15 -6.91 15.47
CA SER A 112 -16.14 -6.68 16.93
C SER A 112 -14.86 -6.01 17.39
N ALA A 113 -13.69 -6.45 16.89
CA ALA A 113 -12.38 -5.92 17.27
C ALA A 113 -12.27 -4.41 17.02
N VAL A 114 -12.70 -3.94 15.84
CA VAL A 114 -12.68 -2.50 15.51
C VAL A 114 -13.69 -1.68 16.32
N LEU A 115 -14.69 -2.32 16.94
CA LEU A 115 -15.76 -1.72 17.74
C LEU A 115 -15.56 -2.00 19.24
N ASN A 116 -14.36 -1.83 19.77
CA ASN A 116 -14.02 -2.02 21.19
C ASN A 116 -14.29 -3.45 21.73
N GLY A 117 -14.26 -4.48 20.89
CA GLY A 117 -14.57 -5.87 21.26
C GLY A 117 -16.06 -6.13 21.52
N MET A 118 -16.93 -5.25 20.99
CA MET A 118 -18.37 -5.30 21.22
C MET A 118 -19.11 -5.92 20.04
N SER A 119 -20.20 -6.63 20.36
CA SER A 119 -21.23 -7.03 19.42
C SER A 119 -22.59 -6.47 19.87
N TYR A 120 -23.46 -6.21 18.89
CA TYR A 120 -24.84 -5.88 19.20
C TYR A 120 -25.60 -7.15 19.62
N ALA A 121 -26.28 -7.10 20.76
CA ALA A 121 -27.28 -8.10 21.12
C ALA A 121 -28.58 -7.87 20.32
N ASN A 122 -29.58 -8.73 20.50
CA ASN A 122 -30.85 -8.67 19.77
C ASN A 122 -31.61 -7.34 19.98
N ASN A 123 -31.33 -6.62 21.06
CA ASN A 123 -31.83 -5.28 21.31
C ASN A 123 -30.78 -4.25 20.93
N ASN A 124 -31.07 -3.27 20.09
CA ASN A 124 -30.15 -2.31 19.49
C ASN A 124 -29.36 -1.46 20.49
N TRP A 125 -29.74 -1.39 21.75
CA TRP A 125 -29.04 -0.64 22.80
C TRP A 125 -28.19 -1.54 23.73
N GLU A 126 -28.35 -2.85 23.72
CA GLU A 126 -27.52 -3.79 24.47
C GLU A 126 -26.25 -4.14 23.70
N ARG A 127 -25.13 -3.91 24.32
CA ARG A 127 -23.80 -4.25 23.79
C ARG A 127 -23.15 -5.30 24.64
N LYS A 128 -22.81 -6.43 24.06
CA LYS A 128 -22.03 -7.47 24.72
C LYS A 128 -20.55 -7.26 24.41
N ILE A 129 -19.74 -7.08 25.45
CA ILE A 129 -18.28 -7.06 25.34
C ILE A 129 -17.78 -8.49 25.38
N SER A 130 -17.05 -8.93 24.36
CA SER A 130 -16.53 -10.29 24.24
C SER A 130 -15.02 -10.37 24.56
N PHE A 131 -14.28 -9.29 24.27
CA PHE A 131 -12.85 -9.18 24.53
C PHE A 131 -12.42 -7.70 24.49
N PRO A 132 -11.23 -7.34 25.02
CA PRO A 132 -10.67 -6.00 24.81
C PRO A 132 -10.38 -5.74 23.34
N GLY A 133 -11.10 -4.80 22.74
CA GLY A 133 -10.95 -4.44 21.32
C GLY A 133 -10.44 -3.01 21.14
N TYR A 134 -10.57 -2.49 19.93
CA TYR A 134 -10.02 -1.22 19.48
C TYR A 134 -11.11 -0.31 18.93
N LYS A 135 -10.87 0.99 18.97
CA LYS A 135 -11.72 1.96 18.27
C LYS A 135 -11.07 2.31 16.92
N MET A 136 -11.26 1.42 15.93
CA MET A 136 -10.60 1.51 14.62
C MET A 136 -11.60 1.50 13.44
N TYR A 137 -12.88 1.74 13.69
CA TYR A 137 -13.87 1.82 12.63
C TYR A 137 -13.80 3.15 11.87
N MET A 138 -14.10 3.09 10.57
CA MET A 138 -14.23 4.25 9.71
C MET A 138 -15.45 5.08 10.14
N ASN A 139 -15.31 6.40 10.22
CA ASN A 139 -16.46 7.28 10.47
C ASN A 139 -17.26 7.56 9.17
N SER A 140 -18.48 8.09 9.34
CA SER A 140 -19.40 8.33 8.22
C SER A 140 -18.87 9.31 7.19
N ILE A 141 -18.08 10.31 7.59
CA ILE A 141 -17.49 11.30 6.66
C ILE A 141 -16.45 10.61 5.78
N GLN A 142 -15.54 9.83 6.37
CA GLN A 142 -14.53 9.07 5.63
C GLN A 142 -15.19 8.09 4.65
N ALA A 143 -16.21 7.34 5.13
CA ALA A 143 -16.97 6.42 4.29
C ALA A 143 -17.66 7.12 3.11
N GLN A 144 -18.24 8.30 3.34
CA GLN A 144 -18.91 9.06 2.28
C GLN A 144 -17.94 9.56 1.22
N ILE A 145 -16.74 10.00 1.61
CA ILE A 145 -15.68 10.39 0.66
C ILE A 145 -15.27 9.18 -0.19
N CYS A 146 -15.00 8.03 0.44
CA CYS A 146 -14.66 6.81 -0.29
C CYS A 146 -15.77 6.40 -1.27
N LEU A 147 -17.05 6.43 -0.84
CA LEU A 147 -18.18 6.11 -1.71
C LEU A 147 -18.32 7.07 -2.88
N ASN A 148 -18.03 8.35 -2.70
CA ASN A 148 -18.05 9.31 -3.80
C ASN A 148 -16.94 9.03 -4.81
N ASN A 149 -15.72 8.78 -4.34
CA ASN A 149 -14.59 8.45 -5.21
C ASN A 149 -14.78 7.10 -5.94
N PHE A 150 -15.51 6.18 -5.32
CA PHE A 150 -15.82 4.90 -5.93
C PHE A 150 -16.74 5.02 -7.16
N LYS A 151 -17.57 6.07 -7.24
CA LYS A 151 -18.45 6.32 -8.39
C LYS A 151 -17.70 6.65 -9.68
N THR A 152 -16.52 7.26 -9.57
CA THR A 152 -15.67 7.65 -10.71
C THR A 152 -14.41 6.80 -10.79
N PHE A 153 -14.37 5.68 -10.07
CA PHE A 153 -13.16 4.86 -9.94
C PHE A 153 -12.70 4.27 -11.27
N GLU A 154 -13.62 3.76 -12.09
CA GLU A 154 -13.30 3.19 -13.41
C GLU A 154 -12.71 4.23 -14.36
N GLU A 155 -13.29 5.45 -14.37
CA GLU A 155 -12.79 6.57 -15.18
C GLU A 155 -11.38 6.96 -14.74
N LYS A 156 -11.16 7.08 -13.43
CA LYS A 156 -9.85 7.35 -12.84
C LYS A 156 -8.83 6.28 -13.24
N MET A 157 -9.16 5.00 -13.11
CA MET A 157 -8.25 3.90 -13.42
C MET A 157 -7.91 3.87 -14.92
N SER A 158 -8.89 4.18 -15.80
CA SER A 158 -8.66 4.30 -17.23
C SER A 158 -7.69 5.44 -17.56
N SER A 159 -7.86 6.61 -16.94
CA SER A 159 -6.95 7.76 -17.11
C SER A 159 -5.53 7.45 -16.64
N LEU A 160 -5.39 6.80 -15.49
CA LEU A 160 -4.08 6.40 -14.94
C LEU A 160 -3.40 5.34 -15.81
N GLN A 161 -4.15 4.38 -16.36
CA GLN A 161 -3.59 3.39 -17.30
C GLN A 161 -3.10 4.05 -18.57
N ASN A 162 -3.86 4.98 -19.15
CA ASN A 162 -3.43 5.75 -20.31
C ASN A 162 -2.14 6.54 -20.02
N LEU A 163 -2.02 7.15 -18.85
CA LEU A 163 -0.79 7.84 -18.40
C LEU A 163 0.40 6.88 -18.33
N VAL A 164 0.21 5.67 -17.77
CA VAL A 164 1.26 4.62 -17.73
C VAL A 164 1.70 4.27 -19.15
N ASP A 165 0.76 4.07 -20.07
CA ASP A 165 1.05 3.70 -21.46
C ASP A 165 1.82 4.81 -22.19
N ILE A 166 1.47 6.08 -21.96
CA ILE A 166 2.20 7.23 -22.51
C ILE A 166 3.64 7.26 -21.95
N TYR A 167 3.81 7.16 -20.65
CA TYR A 167 5.14 7.16 -20.02
C TYR A 167 5.98 5.98 -20.50
N ASN A 168 5.42 4.77 -20.58
CA ASN A 168 6.11 3.58 -21.09
C ASN A 168 6.62 3.80 -22.51
N ARG A 169 5.75 4.31 -23.40
CA ARG A 169 6.11 4.58 -24.80
C ARG A 169 7.20 5.63 -24.92
N GLU A 170 7.07 6.72 -24.16
CA GLU A 170 7.93 7.88 -24.30
C GLU A 170 9.28 7.77 -23.58
N LEU A 171 9.32 7.04 -22.46
CA LEU A 171 10.50 6.91 -21.62
C LEU A 171 11.20 5.55 -21.76
N GLY A 172 10.60 4.58 -22.47
CA GLY A 172 11.20 3.28 -22.72
C GLY A 172 11.18 2.33 -21.54
N TYR A 173 10.25 2.52 -20.59
CA TYR A 173 10.02 1.62 -19.44
C TYR A 173 8.83 0.70 -19.71
N ASN A 174 8.65 -0.29 -18.83
CA ASN A 174 7.52 -1.22 -18.85
C ASN A 174 6.91 -1.34 -17.45
N ASN A 175 6.32 -0.25 -16.95
CA ASN A 175 5.57 -0.27 -15.70
C ASN A 175 4.13 -0.73 -15.97
N SER A 176 3.53 -1.41 -14.99
CA SER A 176 2.14 -1.90 -15.07
C SER A 176 1.26 -1.41 -13.91
N SER A 177 1.84 -0.68 -12.96
CA SER A 177 1.10 -0.16 -11.81
C SER A 177 0.39 1.14 -12.14
N SER A 178 -0.91 1.21 -11.89
CA SER A 178 -1.71 2.43 -11.93
C SER A 178 -1.57 3.30 -10.67
N HIS A 179 -0.70 2.92 -9.72
CA HIS A 179 -0.48 3.66 -8.49
C HIS A 179 0.86 4.39 -8.47
N LEU A 180 1.94 3.75 -8.91
CA LEU A 180 3.28 4.31 -8.91
C LEU A 180 3.98 4.06 -10.25
N TYR A 181 4.46 5.12 -10.89
CA TYR A 181 5.30 5.01 -12.07
C TYR A 181 6.76 5.25 -11.68
N ARG A 182 7.57 4.18 -11.65
CA ARG A 182 8.96 4.24 -11.24
C ARG A 182 9.91 4.20 -12.44
N ILE A 183 10.94 5.04 -12.35
CA ILE A 183 12.10 5.02 -13.25
C ILE A 183 13.37 4.82 -12.44
N GLU A 184 14.44 4.40 -13.10
CA GLU A 184 15.77 4.28 -12.50
C GLU A 184 16.70 5.37 -13.07
N VAL A 185 17.40 6.07 -12.19
CA VAL A 185 18.37 7.12 -12.51
C VAL A 185 19.70 6.82 -11.85
N THR A 186 20.74 7.56 -12.17
CA THR A 186 22.08 7.36 -11.55
C THR A 186 22.12 7.84 -10.11
N ASP A 187 21.42 8.93 -9.77
CA ASP A 187 21.33 9.57 -8.46
C ASP A 187 19.97 10.22 -8.32
N ASN A 188 19.09 9.60 -7.52
CA ASN A 188 17.72 10.07 -7.39
C ASN A 188 17.62 11.42 -6.66
N GLN A 189 18.50 11.71 -5.71
CA GLN A 189 18.47 12.98 -4.99
C GLN A 189 18.80 14.15 -5.92
N LYS A 190 19.82 13.98 -6.76
CA LYS A 190 20.20 14.97 -7.75
C LYS A 190 19.09 15.17 -8.80
N PHE A 191 18.52 14.07 -9.27
CA PHE A 191 17.43 14.10 -10.25
C PHE A 191 16.19 14.78 -9.68
N ILE A 192 15.74 14.40 -8.47
CA ILE A 192 14.55 14.98 -7.81
C ILE A 192 14.73 16.48 -7.59
N ASN A 193 15.92 16.94 -7.19
CA ASN A 193 16.20 18.37 -7.01
C ASN A 193 16.04 19.13 -8.34
N LYS A 194 16.57 18.60 -9.43
CA LYS A 194 16.42 19.21 -10.76
C LYS A 194 14.96 19.23 -11.23
N MET A 195 14.22 18.16 -11.00
CA MET A 195 12.78 18.12 -11.33
C MET A 195 12.00 19.14 -10.50
N LYS A 196 12.32 19.27 -9.21
CA LYS A 196 11.72 20.27 -8.31
C LYS A 196 12.00 21.72 -8.76
N GLU A 197 13.21 22.03 -9.23
CA GLU A 197 13.56 23.34 -9.83
C GLU A 197 12.69 23.68 -11.04
N ASN A 198 12.17 22.64 -11.74
CA ASN A 198 11.24 22.78 -12.84
C ASN A 198 9.76 22.64 -12.43
N GLY A 199 9.45 22.72 -11.13
CA GLY A 199 8.07 22.64 -10.61
C GLY A 199 7.47 21.22 -10.61
N ILE A 200 8.27 20.18 -10.82
CA ILE A 200 7.80 18.78 -10.87
C ILE A 200 8.17 18.08 -9.56
N VAL A 201 7.16 17.57 -8.85
CA VAL A 201 7.33 16.84 -7.59
C VAL A 201 7.46 15.34 -7.89
N CYS A 202 8.64 14.79 -7.60
CA CYS A 202 8.91 13.36 -7.67
C CYS A 202 9.09 12.78 -6.27
N GLY A 203 8.95 11.45 -6.14
CA GLY A 203 9.12 10.73 -4.87
C GLY A 203 10.10 9.58 -4.94
N VAL A 204 10.39 8.98 -3.77
CA VAL A 204 11.15 7.73 -3.65
C VAL A 204 10.27 6.68 -3.01
N HIS A 205 9.95 5.61 -3.72
CA HIS A 205 9.18 4.46 -3.24
C HIS A 205 9.96 3.17 -3.48
N TYR A 206 10.70 2.70 -2.45
CA TYR A 206 10.86 3.24 -1.09
C TYR A 206 12.34 3.24 -0.70
N SER A 207 12.67 3.83 0.46
CA SER A 207 13.97 3.64 1.09
C SER A 207 14.08 2.23 1.69
N ALA A 208 15.29 1.68 1.75
CA ALA A 208 15.55 0.37 2.32
C ALA A 208 15.53 0.42 3.86
N LEU A 209 14.48 -0.13 4.47
CA LEU A 209 14.26 -0.05 5.93
C LEU A 209 15.29 -0.83 6.75
N HIS A 210 15.86 -1.92 6.22
CA HIS A 210 16.87 -2.71 6.93
C HIS A 210 18.14 -1.92 7.27
N LEU A 211 18.41 -0.82 6.57
CA LEU A 211 19.53 0.08 6.86
C LEU A 211 19.24 1.04 8.03
N ASN A 212 17.98 1.15 8.44
CA ASN A 212 17.59 2.04 9.52
C ASN A 212 17.69 1.32 10.88
N ALA A 213 18.45 1.90 11.82
CA ALA A 213 18.70 1.34 13.14
C ALA A 213 17.42 1.03 13.95
N VAL A 214 16.32 1.75 13.70
CA VAL A 214 15.03 1.49 14.35
C VAL A 214 14.46 0.12 13.96
N TYR A 215 14.70 -0.34 12.74
CA TYR A 215 14.13 -1.58 12.21
C TYR A 215 15.08 -2.76 12.23
N ASN A 216 16.40 -2.54 12.03
CA ASN A 216 17.37 -3.62 12.04
C ASN A 216 17.73 -4.10 13.46
N ASN A 217 17.57 -3.23 14.46
CA ASN A 217 17.83 -3.54 15.88
C ASN A 217 19.20 -4.25 16.10
N GLY A 218 20.24 -3.86 15.33
CA GLY A 218 21.57 -4.45 15.39
C GLY A 218 21.73 -5.77 14.60
N ASN A 219 20.71 -6.24 13.91
CA ASN A 219 20.83 -7.37 12.99
C ASN A 219 21.36 -6.93 11.62
N GLU A 220 22.09 -7.82 10.97
CA GLU A 220 22.51 -7.64 9.58
C GLU A 220 21.53 -8.35 8.64
N PHE A 221 21.07 -7.65 7.62
CA PHE A 221 20.24 -8.19 6.55
C PHE A 221 20.94 -7.97 5.21
N ILE A 222 20.90 -8.96 4.34
CA ILE A 222 21.57 -8.90 3.02
C ILE A 222 20.52 -8.59 1.96
N CYS A 223 20.42 -7.31 1.55
CA CYS A 223 19.46 -6.83 0.57
C CYS A 223 20.14 -5.95 -0.51
N PRO A 224 21.09 -6.49 -1.29
CA PRO A 224 21.92 -5.71 -2.21
C PRO A 224 21.14 -5.03 -3.34
N LYS A 225 20.02 -5.62 -3.82
CA LYS A 225 19.16 -4.98 -4.82
C LYS A 225 18.48 -3.75 -4.23
N SER A 226 17.92 -3.88 -3.03
CA SER A 226 17.27 -2.78 -2.30
C SER A 226 18.24 -1.66 -1.98
N GLU A 227 19.47 -2.00 -1.54
CA GLU A 227 20.53 -1.03 -1.25
C GLU A 227 20.93 -0.23 -2.51
N LYS A 228 21.06 -0.91 -3.63
CA LYS A 228 21.39 -0.26 -4.91
C LYS A 228 20.21 0.60 -5.40
N LEU A 229 18.99 0.07 -5.35
CA LEU A 229 17.83 0.71 -5.95
C LEU A 229 17.34 1.93 -5.17
N GLN A 230 17.46 1.94 -3.82
CA GLN A 230 16.96 3.05 -3.00
C GLN A 230 17.56 4.42 -3.36
N SER A 231 18.79 4.46 -3.87
CA SER A 231 19.45 5.70 -4.32
C SER A 231 19.22 6.03 -5.80
N ARG A 232 18.53 5.15 -6.53
CA ARG A 232 18.34 5.24 -7.97
C ARG A 232 16.89 5.30 -8.41
N THR A 233 15.96 4.80 -7.61
CA THR A 233 14.54 4.81 -7.94
C THR A 233 13.92 6.20 -7.75
N VAL A 234 13.11 6.60 -8.71
CA VAL A 234 12.30 7.81 -8.67
C VAL A 234 10.89 7.47 -9.14
N SER A 235 9.89 7.94 -8.40
CA SER A 235 8.49 7.89 -8.83
C SER A 235 8.10 9.22 -9.45
N LEU A 236 7.64 9.15 -10.69
CA LEU A 236 7.12 10.30 -11.44
C LEU A 236 5.69 10.65 -10.96
N PRO A 237 5.20 11.87 -11.26
CA PRO A 237 3.82 12.24 -10.98
C PRO A 237 2.83 11.24 -11.61
N MET A 238 1.92 10.73 -10.79
CA MET A 238 0.82 9.82 -11.18
C MET A 238 -0.46 10.40 -10.59
N ASN A 239 -1.24 11.11 -11.42
CA ASN A 239 -2.49 11.73 -11.02
C ASN A 239 -3.42 11.79 -12.23
N GLU A 240 -4.68 11.47 -12.02
CA GLU A 240 -5.74 11.52 -13.02
C GLU A 240 -6.05 12.92 -13.56
N ASP A 241 -5.67 13.97 -12.83
CA ASP A 241 -5.90 15.38 -13.19
C ASP A 241 -4.78 16.00 -14.04
N LEU A 242 -3.71 15.24 -14.37
CA LEU A 242 -2.65 15.74 -15.23
C LEU A 242 -3.16 15.97 -16.66
N SER A 243 -2.99 17.22 -17.16
CA SER A 243 -3.29 17.55 -18.54
C SER A 243 -2.24 16.94 -19.52
N ASP A 244 -2.58 16.86 -20.79
CA ASP A 244 -1.64 16.42 -21.84
C ASP A 244 -0.39 17.31 -21.90
N ASP A 245 -0.55 18.60 -21.61
CA ASP A 245 0.57 19.55 -21.53
C ASP A 245 1.46 19.26 -20.32
N ASP A 246 0.89 18.96 -19.16
CA ASP A 246 1.66 18.56 -17.97
C ASP A 246 2.43 17.27 -18.22
N ILE A 247 1.77 16.26 -18.82
CA ILE A 247 2.40 14.97 -19.14
C ILE A 247 3.57 15.18 -20.10
N SER A 248 3.35 15.95 -21.17
CA SER A 248 4.38 16.27 -22.15
C SER A 248 5.55 17.03 -21.54
N TYR A 249 5.26 17.94 -20.61
CA TYR A 249 6.27 18.71 -19.87
C TYR A 249 7.10 17.82 -18.95
N VAL A 250 6.46 16.93 -18.19
CA VAL A 250 7.15 15.96 -17.34
C VAL A 250 8.09 15.08 -18.17
N ILE A 251 7.59 14.50 -19.27
CA ILE A 251 8.40 13.64 -20.17
C ILE A 251 9.62 14.39 -20.70
N LYS A 252 9.43 15.63 -21.18
CA LYS A 252 10.52 16.46 -21.67
C LYS A 252 11.59 16.65 -20.58
N LYS A 253 11.17 17.02 -19.36
CA LYS A 253 12.09 17.26 -18.25
C LYS A 253 12.79 15.99 -17.76
N VAL A 254 12.12 14.86 -17.81
CA VAL A 254 12.74 13.57 -17.55
C VAL A 254 13.86 13.29 -18.56
N LYS A 255 13.59 13.41 -19.87
CA LYS A 255 14.56 13.18 -20.96
C LYS A 255 15.76 14.13 -20.90
N GLU A 256 15.59 15.36 -20.40
CA GLU A 256 16.65 16.35 -20.23
C GLU A 256 17.57 16.05 -19.04
N ASN A 257 17.15 15.23 -18.07
CA ASN A 257 17.83 15.07 -16.77
C ASN A 257 18.19 13.63 -16.39
N ILE A 258 17.83 12.62 -17.18
CA ILE A 258 18.29 11.24 -17.02
C ILE A 258 19.77 11.10 -17.33
#